data_728bc4560364c0aa1572c5caa04d6187
#
_entry.id   728bc4560364c0aa1572c5caa04d6187
#
_cell.length_a   1.000
_cell.length_b   1.000
_cell.length_c   1.000
_cell.angle_alpha   90.00
_cell.angle_beta   90.00
_cell.angle_gamma   90.00
#
_symmetry.space_group_name_H-M   'P 1'
#
loop_
_entity.id
_entity.type
_entity.pdbx_description
1 polymer ?
#
loop_
_entity_poly.entity_id
_entity_poly.type
_entity_poly.pdbx_seq_one_letter_code
_entity_poly.pdbx_strand_id
1 'polypeptide(L)'
;MLEKIKKLLPHKLFKALQPIYHYVIAFLAALVYRFPSRKMIVIGVTGTAGKTSTVYLISKTLSAAGYKTGFTSTAVFSDGDKEVLNDKKMTMPGRFFIQRSLHRMTKNGCRYAIVETTSEGIKQFRHRFINYDILVFTGLYPEHIESHGNFDNYKKAKGKLFKHLKHCSTKYINDDREVIKPLSNLKKLDLKRVLKTIIINGDDEHSPYFLNFWSEAKIACSFNPEIKEGDFIKGLSSEAMVKDFILIKGSDISQHQDGTSFQIGDLLINLKLLGAFNALNASLAYAIGLNQDFDNLKIKEGLENVTSLAGKLELVRAGQEFIALVDYSFEPRAMEKLYQTVSLLPHNKIIHLLGSAGGGRDKSRRPILGEMAGQKADIVIVSNEDPYDEDPQLIIDQVAIGVEKAGKILNKDLFKILDRREAIKKAISLANTGDLVLFTGKGAEQHICISSGKKIPWDEREVVKEEILLSLS
;
A
#
# COMPACT_ATOMS: atom_id res chain seq x y z
N MET A 1 2.33 -28.89 -7.04
CA MET A 1 3.68 -29.37 -7.44
C MET A 1 4.72 -29.08 -6.35
N LEU A 2 4.89 -27.86 -5.87
CA LEU A 2 5.85 -27.52 -4.79
C LEU A 2 5.64 -28.28 -3.48
N GLU A 3 4.40 -28.49 -3.04
CA GLU A 3 4.13 -29.25 -1.82
C GLU A 3 4.52 -30.75 -1.94
N LYS A 4 4.37 -31.35 -3.13
CA LYS A 4 4.85 -32.71 -3.37
C LYS A 4 6.38 -32.80 -3.34
N ILE A 5 7.07 -31.81 -3.92
CA ILE A 5 8.54 -31.72 -3.90
C ILE A 5 9.07 -31.44 -2.48
N LYS A 6 8.34 -30.62 -1.71
CA LYS A 6 8.69 -30.29 -0.31
C LYS A 6 8.65 -31.52 0.61
N LYS A 7 7.80 -32.52 0.29
CA LYS A 7 7.70 -33.78 1.04
C LYS A 7 8.80 -34.80 0.66
N LEU A 8 9.43 -34.64 -0.52
CA LEU A 8 10.41 -35.57 -1.06
C LEU A 8 11.86 -35.17 -0.80
N LEU A 9 12.13 -33.88 -0.52
CA LEU A 9 13.48 -33.35 -0.33
C LEU A 9 13.78 -33.06 1.14
N PRO A 10 15.01 -33.37 1.63
CA PRO A 10 15.45 -32.92 2.95
C PRO A 10 15.29 -31.40 3.08
N HIS A 11 14.78 -30.93 4.22
CA HIS A 11 14.45 -29.51 4.46
C HIS A 11 15.61 -28.54 4.18
N LYS A 12 16.86 -28.96 4.47
CA LYS A 12 18.07 -28.15 4.19
C LYS A 12 18.28 -27.98 2.68
N LEU A 13 18.14 -29.06 1.90
CA LEU A 13 18.31 -29.04 0.45
C LEU A 13 17.19 -28.23 -0.24
N PHE A 14 15.95 -28.40 0.23
CA PHE A 14 14.83 -27.60 -0.25
C PHE A 14 15.05 -26.11 -0.05
N LYS A 15 15.51 -25.68 1.15
CA LYS A 15 15.84 -24.27 1.42
C LYS A 15 16.97 -23.73 0.52
N ALA A 16 18.00 -24.53 0.26
CA ALA A 16 19.12 -24.14 -0.61
C ALA A 16 18.69 -23.97 -2.07
N LEU A 17 17.80 -24.84 -2.57
CA LEU A 17 17.30 -24.80 -3.96
C LEU A 17 16.20 -23.76 -4.20
N GLN A 18 15.53 -23.29 -3.15
CA GLN A 18 14.42 -22.37 -3.25
C GLN A 18 14.74 -21.06 -3.98
N PRO A 19 15.89 -20.38 -3.75
CA PRO A 19 16.25 -19.18 -4.50
C PRO A 19 16.43 -19.43 -6.01
N ILE A 20 17.06 -20.53 -6.39
CA ILE A 20 17.27 -20.92 -7.78
C ILE A 20 15.92 -21.16 -8.47
N TYR A 21 15.05 -21.94 -7.83
CA TYR A 21 13.70 -22.16 -8.30
C TYR A 21 12.95 -20.83 -8.52
N HIS A 22 12.99 -19.92 -7.55
CA HIS A 22 12.33 -18.63 -7.64
C HIS A 22 12.86 -17.78 -8.78
N TYR A 23 14.17 -17.79 -9.01
CA TYR A 23 14.81 -17.06 -10.09
C TYR A 23 14.41 -17.63 -11.46
N VAL A 24 14.51 -18.95 -11.65
CA VAL A 24 14.14 -19.62 -12.91
C VAL A 24 12.68 -19.38 -13.26
N ILE A 25 11.76 -19.53 -12.30
CA ILE A 25 10.33 -19.28 -12.55
C ILE A 25 10.06 -17.81 -12.88
N ALA A 26 10.78 -16.86 -12.26
CA ALA A 26 10.65 -15.45 -12.61
C ALA A 26 11.14 -15.16 -14.03
N PHE A 27 12.24 -15.80 -14.46
CA PHE A 27 12.75 -15.70 -15.83
C PHE A 27 11.77 -16.30 -16.84
N LEU A 28 11.27 -17.50 -16.60
CA LEU A 28 10.31 -18.18 -17.49
C LEU A 28 9.02 -17.35 -17.64
N ALA A 29 8.52 -16.77 -16.54
CA ALA A 29 7.36 -15.91 -16.59
C ALA A 29 7.62 -14.66 -17.45
N ALA A 30 8.78 -14.00 -17.32
CA ALA A 30 9.13 -12.86 -18.14
C ALA A 30 9.32 -13.24 -19.62
N LEU A 31 9.89 -14.39 -19.89
CA LEU A 31 10.10 -14.91 -21.25
C LEU A 31 8.77 -15.19 -21.95
N VAL A 32 7.84 -15.91 -21.30
CA VAL A 32 6.50 -16.23 -21.82
C VAL A 32 5.73 -14.97 -22.21
N TYR A 33 5.82 -13.92 -21.39
CA TYR A 33 5.17 -12.63 -21.67
C TYR A 33 6.07 -11.63 -22.41
N ARG A 34 7.23 -12.08 -22.95
CA ARG A 34 8.14 -11.27 -23.79
C ARG A 34 8.63 -9.99 -23.13
N PHE A 35 8.96 -10.05 -21.83
CA PHE A 35 9.51 -8.93 -21.05
C PHE A 35 8.72 -7.62 -21.20
N PRO A 36 7.42 -7.59 -20.84
CA PRO A 36 6.53 -6.47 -21.13
C PRO A 36 6.97 -5.15 -20.48
N SER A 37 7.62 -5.21 -19.31
CA SER A 37 8.13 -4.03 -18.58
C SER A 37 9.16 -3.21 -19.37
N ARG A 38 9.71 -3.72 -20.47
CA ARG A 38 10.63 -2.98 -21.34
C ARG A 38 9.94 -1.99 -22.27
N LYS A 39 8.60 -2.05 -22.36
CA LYS A 39 7.78 -1.24 -23.28
C LYS A 39 7.01 -0.12 -22.56
N MET A 40 7.18 0.05 -21.26
CA MET A 40 6.51 1.06 -20.44
C MET A 40 7.53 1.66 -19.49
N ILE A 41 7.25 2.85 -18.95
CA ILE A 41 7.96 3.38 -17.79
C ILE A 41 7.41 2.66 -16.57
N VAL A 42 8.28 2.00 -15.81
CA VAL A 42 7.86 1.17 -14.68
C VAL A 42 8.29 1.82 -13.36
N ILE A 43 7.29 2.07 -12.50
CA ILE A 43 7.46 2.65 -11.17
C ILE A 43 7.27 1.55 -10.14
N GLY A 44 8.27 1.32 -9.30
CA GLY A 44 8.19 0.38 -8.17
C GLY A 44 7.96 1.14 -6.86
N VAL A 45 6.91 0.80 -6.12
CA VAL A 45 6.61 1.44 -4.83
C VAL A 45 6.81 0.44 -3.70
N THR A 46 7.65 0.77 -2.72
CA THR A 46 7.90 -0.08 -1.55
C THR A 46 7.98 0.74 -0.27
N GLY A 47 7.81 0.07 0.86
CA GLY A 47 7.81 0.63 2.21
C GLY A 47 7.06 -0.28 3.17
N THR A 48 6.87 0.12 4.41
CA THR A 48 6.03 -0.59 5.36
C THR A 48 4.56 -0.19 5.21
N ALA A 49 4.24 1.10 5.30
CA ALA A 49 2.90 1.66 5.07
C ALA A 49 2.89 2.65 3.91
N GLY A 50 1.71 3.12 3.51
CA GLY A 50 1.54 4.14 2.47
C GLY A 50 1.65 3.64 1.03
N LYS A 51 2.15 2.43 0.77
CA LYS A 51 2.39 1.88 -0.58
C LYS A 51 1.17 1.96 -1.50
N THR A 52 0.06 1.39 -1.08
CA THR A 52 -1.18 1.32 -1.87
C THR A 52 -1.73 2.71 -2.18
N SER A 53 -1.76 3.59 -1.17
CA SER A 53 -2.19 4.99 -1.33
C SER A 53 -1.29 5.73 -2.32
N THR A 54 0.03 5.59 -2.17
CA THR A 54 1.01 6.20 -3.09
C THR A 54 0.87 5.67 -4.52
N VAL A 55 0.68 4.35 -4.70
CA VAL A 55 0.42 3.75 -6.03
C VAL A 55 -0.81 4.36 -6.69
N TYR A 56 -1.90 4.51 -5.93
CA TYR A 56 -3.14 5.05 -6.47
C TYR A 56 -3.01 6.55 -6.79
N LEU A 57 -2.42 7.34 -5.89
CA LEU A 57 -2.13 8.76 -6.11
C LEU A 57 -1.23 8.99 -7.34
N ILE A 58 -0.15 8.21 -7.49
CA ILE A 58 0.71 8.24 -8.69
C ILE A 58 -0.13 7.95 -9.94
N SER A 59 -0.96 6.91 -9.91
CA SER A 59 -1.80 6.55 -11.06
C SER A 59 -2.71 7.69 -11.48
N LYS A 60 -3.36 8.37 -10.53
CA LYS A 60 -4.28 9.48 -10.84
C LYS A 60 -3.53 10.74 -11.30
N THR A 61 -2.35 11.02 -10.73
CA THR A 61 -1.45 12.09 -11.22
C THR A 61 -1.05 11.88 -12.68
N LEU A 62 -0.61 10.65 -13.03
CA LEU A 62 -0.22 10.31 -14.39
C LEU A 62 -1.41 10.36 -15.37
N SER A 63 -2.59 9.95 -14.90
CA SER A 63 -3.82 9.98 -15.71
C SER A 63 -4.31 11.42 -15.96
N ALA A 64 -4.23 12.32 -14.97
CA ALA A 64 -4.57 13.74 -15.14
C ALA A 64 -3.62 14.44 -16.13
N ALA A 65 -2.37 13.98 -16.21
CA ALA A 65 -1.43 14.42 -17.24
C ALA A 65 -1.70 13.83 -18.64
N GLY A 66 -2.77 13.04 -18.81
CA GLY A 66 -3.19 12.47 -20.10
C GLY A 66 -2.56 11.11 -20.44
N TYR A 67 -1.89 10.45 -19.49
CA TYR A 67 -1.21 9.17 -19.77
C TYR A 67 -1.97 7.96 -19.24
N LYS A 68 -2.21 7.01 -20.09
CA LYS A 68 -2.79 5.72 -19.70
C LYS A 68 -1.85 4.96 -18.78
N THR A 69 -2.35 4.59 -17.60
CA THR A 69 -1.58 4.02 -16.51
C THR A 69 -2.24 2.74 -15.99
N GLY A 70 -1.45 1.68 -15.86
CA GLY A 70 -1.88 0.46 -15.20
C GLY A 70 -1.10 0.26 -13.90
N PHE A 71 -1.68 -0.48 -12.95
CA PHE A 71 -0.99 -0.76 -11.68
C PHE A 71 -1.40 -2.09 -11.04
N THR A 72 -0.53 -2.59 -10.16
CA THR A 72 -0.82 -3.70 -9.25
C THR A 72 -0.62 -3.24 -7.82
N SER A 73 -1.64 -3.43 -6.97
CA SER A 73 -1.57 -3.03 -5.56
C SER A 73 -2.25 -4.03 -4.63
N THR A 74 -2.22 -3.77 -3.33
CA THR A 74 -2.88 -4.59 -2.32
C THR A 74 -4.40 -4.55 -2.46
N ALA A 75 -4.97 -3.38 -2.76
CA ALA A 75 -6.42 -3.19 -2.80
C ALA A 75 -7.02 -3.38 -4.21
N VAL A 76 -6.37 -2.85 -5.24
CA VAL A 76 -6.90 -2.74 -6.60
C VAL A 76 -5.84 -3.12 -7.63
N PHE A 77 -6.25 -3.76 -8.71
CA PHE A 77 -5.46 -3.93 -9.93
C PHE A 77 -6.08 -3.11 -11.05
N SER A 78 -5.24 -2.47 -11.88
CA SER A 78 -5.66 -1.79 -13.10
C SER A 78 -4.82 -2.25 -14.28
N ASP A 79 -5.46 -2.58 -15.39
CA ASP A 79 -4.77 -2.90 -16.64
C ASP A 79 -4.74 -1.69 -17.61
N GLY A 80 -5.19 -0.52 -17.12
CA GLY A 80 -5.30 0.73 -17.86
C GLY A 80 -6.69 0.98 -18.44
N ASP A 81 -7.50 -0.06 -18.66
CA ASP A 81 -8.88 0.06 -19.11
C ASP A 81 -9.88 -0.15 -17.97
N LYS A 82 -9.56 -1.08 -17.07
CA LYS A 82 -10.44 -1.48 -15.97
C LYS A 82 -9.68 -1.51 -14.65
N GLU A 83 -10.31 -1.02 -13.61
CA GLU A 83 -9.91 -1.21 -12.22
C GLU A 83 -10.75 -2.36 -11.63
N VAL A 84 -10.09 -3.30 -10.96
CA VAL A 84 -10.73 -4.44 -10.30
C VAL A 84 -10.14 -4.63 -8.91
N LEU A 85 -10.98 -4.97 -7.94
CA LEU A 85 -10.52 -5.25 -6.59
C LEU A 85 -9.62 -6.49 -6.56
N ASN A 86 -8.63 -6.48 -5.66
CA ASN A 86 -7.68 -7.56 -5.54
C ASN A 86 -8.30 -8.78 -4.83
N ASP A 87 -8.68 -9.79 -5.60
CA ASP A 87 -9.22 -11.07 -5.12
C ASP A 87 -8.14 -12.10 -4.71
N LYS A 88 -6.85 -11.76 -4.86
CA LYS A 88 -5.73 -12.69 -4.63
C LYS A 88 -5.22 -12.70 -3.18
N LYS A 89 -5.64 -11.74 -2.34
CA LYS A 89 -5.13 -11.56 -0.97
C LYS A 89 -3.58 -11.48 -0.89
N MET A 90 -2.96 -11.02 -1.93
CA MET A 90 -1.52 -10.81 -2.03
C MET A 90 -1.23 -9.57 -2.86
N THR A 91 -0.43 -8.68 -2.32
CA THR A 91 0.02 -7.45 -3.02
C THR A 91 0.80 -7.78 -4.30
N MET A 92 1.70 -8.75 -4.22
CA MET A 92 2.42 -9.29 -5.37
C MET A 92 2.00 -10.75 -5.60
N PRO A 93 0.91 -11.03 -6.31
CA PRO A 93 0.56 -12.39 -6.70
C PRO A 93 1.70 -13.03 -7.50
N GLY A 94 1.68 -14.32 -7.71
CA GLY A 94 2.80 -15.08 -8.29
C GLY A 94 3.43 -14.42 -9.55
N ARG A 95 4.65 -14.83 -9.89
CA ARG A 95 5.50 -14.23 -10.95
C ARG A 95 4.82 -14.18 -12.31
N PHE A 96 4.09 -15.24 -12.68
CA PHE A 96 3.30 -15.27 -13.91
C PHE A 96 2.16 -14.25 -13.89
N PHE A 97 1.51 -14.06 -12.74
CA PHE A 97 0.46 -13.05 -12.61
C PHE A 97 0.99 -11.64 -12.87
N ILE A 98 2.12 -11.28 -12.25
CA ILE A 98 2.72 -9.93 -12.41
C ILE A 98 3.12 -9.70 -13.87
N GLN A 99 3.81 -10.66 -14.51
CA GLN A 99 4.23 -10.52 -15.91
C GLN A 99 3.02 -10.48 -16.86
N ARG A 100 1.97 -11.26 -16.57
CA ARG A 100 0.69 -11.21 -17.30
C ARG A 100 0.01 -9.85 -17.16
N SER A 101 -0.01 -9.27 -15.95
CA SER A 101 -0.59 -7.95 -15.70
C SER A 101 0.16 -6.87 -16.50
N LEU A 102 1.49 -6.86 -16.42
CA LEU A 102 2.32 -5.96 -17.22
C LEU A 102 2.11 -6.15 -18.73
N HIS A 103 1.93 -7.38 -19.19
CA HIS A 103 1.63 -7.67 -20.59
C HIS A 103 0.27 -7.13 -21.03
N ARG A 104 -0.77 -7.23 -20.16
CA ARG A 104 -2.08 -6.63 -20.43
C ARG A 104 -1.99 -5.10 -20.48
N MET A 105 -1.31 -4.48 -19.53
CA MET A 105 -1.05 -3.03 -19.55
C MET A 105 -0.38 -2.59 -20.87
N THR A 106 0.62 -3.34 -21.33
CA THR A 106 1.27 -3.06 -22.63
C THR A 106 0.28 -3.18 -23.79
N LYS A 107 -0.56 -4.22 -23.80
CA LYS A 107 -1.57 -4.42 -24.87
C LYS A 107 -2.63 -3.32 -24.88
N ASN A 108 -2.99 -2.84 -23.71
CA ASN A 108 -3.97 -1.77 -23.57
C ASN A 108 -3.35 -0.38 -23.82
N GLY A 109 -2.08 -0.29 -24.22
CA GLY A 109 -1.43 0.97 -24.54
C GLY A 109 -1.03 1.81 -23.33
N CYS A 110 -0.87 1.18 -22.13
CA CYS A 110 -0.37 1.91 -20.98
C CYS A 110 1.05 2.44 -21.21
N ARG A 111 1.22 3.72 -20.94
CA ARG A 111 2.52 4.39 -20.92
C ARG A 111 3.30 4.07 -19.66
N TYR A 112 2.60 4.01 -18.53
CA TYR A 112 3.15 3.77 -17.21
C TYR A 112 2.58 2.49 -16.61
N ALA A 113 3.45 1.76 -15.89
CA ALA A 113 3.07 0.64 -15.07
C ALA A 113 3.58 0.86 -13.65
N ILE A 114 2.70 0.78 -12.64
CA ILE A 114 3.09 0.95 -11.25
C ILE A 114 2.98 -0.41 -10.54
N VAL A 115 4.03 -0.81 -9.85
CA VAL A 115 4.11 -2.12 -9.17
C VAL A 115 4.32 -1.91 -7.68
N GLU A 116 3.27 -2.16 -6.87
CA GLU A 116 3.43 -2.23 -5.43
C GLU A 116 4.29 -3.44 -5.06
N THR A 117 5.42 -3.20 -4.37
CA THR A 117 6.45 -4.22 -4.17
C THR A 117 6.66 -4.48 -2.68
N THR A 118 6.40 -5.71 -2.24
CA THR A 118 6.56 -6.14 -0.85
C THR A 118 7.91 -6.80 -0.60
N SER A 119 8.38 -6.78 0.66
CA SER A 119 9.61 -7.43 1.08
C SER A 119 9.60 -8.94 0.82
N GLU A 120 8.47 -9.62 1.06
CA GLU A 120 8.30 -11.03 0.78
C GLU A 120 8.30 -11.32 -0.73
N GLY A 121 7.68 -10.44 -1.53
CA GLY A 121 7.76 -10.51 -3.00
C GLY A 121 9.19 -10.39 -3.52
N ILE A 122 9.98 -9.49 -2.91
CA ILE A 122 11.39 -9.30 -3.23
C ILE A 122 12.21 -10.55 -2.84
N LYS A 123 12.01 -11.09 -1.63
CA LYS A 123 12.65 -12.31 -1.15
C LYS A 123 12.41 -13.50 -2.07
N GLN A 124 11.21 -13.58 -2.63
CA GLN A 124 10.82 -14.61 -3.60
C GLN A 124 11.14 -14.25 -5.05
N PHE A 125 11.98 -13.28 -5.32
CA PHE A 125 12.40 -12.84 -6.66
C PHE A 125 11.26 -12.39 -7.61
N ARG A 126 10.09 -11.97 -7.07
CA ARG A 126 8.96 -11.52 -7.89
C ARG A 126 9.23 -10.19 -8.60
N HIS A 127 10.18 -9.39 -8.11
CA HIS A 127 10.66 -8.14 -8.72
C HIS A 127 11.66 -8.39 -9.87
N ARG A 128 12.28 -9.58 -9.94
CA ARG A 128 13.25 -9.89 -10.99
C ARG A 128 12.61 -9.90 -12.37
N PHE A 129 13.40 -9.50 -13.37
CA PHE A 129 12.99 -9.37 -14.77
C PHE A 129 11.86 -8.35 -15.02
N ILE A 130 11.57 -7.49 -14.02
CA ILE A 130 10.84 -6.24 -14.21
C ILE A 130 11.89 -5.15 -14.42
N ASN A 131 11.79 -4.41 -15.52
CA ASN A 131 12.71 -3.33 -15.87
C ASN A 131 12.20 -2.02 -15.30
N TYR A 132 12.52 -1.76 -14.01
CA TYR A 132 12.13 -0.53 -13.31
C TYR A 132 12.87 0.69 -13.85
N ASP A 133 12.24 1.84 -13.78
CA ASP A 133 12.80 3.14 -14.10
C ASP A 133 12.84 4.05 -12.87
N ILE A 134 11.78 4.02 -12.06
CA ILE A 134 11.65 4.84 -10.86
C ILE A 134 11.32 3.93 -9.69
N LEU A 135 11.98 4.14 -8.55
CA LEU A 135 11.67 3.47 -7.30
C LEU A 135 11.25 4.48 -6.24
N VAL A 136 10.13 4.19 -5.59
CA VAL A 136 9.56 5.04 -4.53
C VAL A 136 9.64 4.31 -3.20
N PHE A 137 10.18 4.98 -2.17
CA PHE A 137 10.24 4.53 -0.80
C PHE A 137 9.29 5.35 0.07
N THR A 138 8.28 4.70 0.66
CA THR A 138 7.23 5.38 1.45
C THR A 138 7.52 5.44 2.95
N GLY A 139 8.53 4.71 3.43
CA GLY A 139 8.94 4.65 4.83
C GLY A 139 9.12 3.23 5.35
N LEU A 140 9.86 3.08 6.46
CA LEU A 140 10.20 1.80 7.06
C LEU A 140 10.09 1.85 8.59
N TYR A 141 9.39 0.86 9.15
CA TYR A 141 9.38 0.60 10.59
C TYR A 141 9.28 -0.90 10.85
N PRO A 142 9.58 -1.38 12.07
CA PRO A 142 9.53 -2.81 12.39
C PRO A 142 8.15 -3.41 12.13
N GLU A 143 8.09 -4.33 11.17
CA GLU A 143 6.93 -5.11 10.78
C GLU A 143 7.39 -6.42 10.14
N HIS A 144 6.57 -7.46 10.12
CA HIS A 144 6.88 -8.76 9.49
C HIS A 144 8.19 -9.42 9.98
N ILE A 145 8.59 -9.18 11.23
CA ILE A 145 9.84 -9.70 11.79
C ILE A 145 9.88 -11.23 11.76
N GLU A 146 8.73 -11.89 11.95
CA GLU A 146 8.61 -13.36 11.91
C GLU A 146 9.06 -13.95 10.58
N SER A 147 8.73 -13.31 9.45
CA SER A 147 9.11 -13.79 8.12
C SER A 147 10.54 -13.47 7.73
N HIS A 148 11.16 -12.47 8.37
CA HIS A 148 12.52 -12.00 8.07
C HIS A 148 13.54 -12.31 9.17
N GLY A 149 13.08 -12.74 10.37
CA GLY A 149 13.91 -13.03 11.54
C GLY A 149 14.30 -11.80 12.35
N ASN A 150 14.59 -10.67 11.72
CA ASN A 150 14.87 -9.40 12.38
C ASN A 150 14.63 -8.21 11.43
N PHE A 151 14.63 -7.00 11.99
CA PHE A 151 14.39 -5.76 11.27
C PHE A 151 15.47 -5.46 10.20
N ASP A 152 16.74 -5.75 10.48
CA ASP A 152 17.82 -5.53 9.50
C ASP A 152 17.65 -6.39 8.25
N ASN A 153 17.24 -7.64 8.41
CA ASN A 153 16.94 -8.51 7.28
C ASN A 153 15.75 -7.99 6.47
N TYR A 154 14.73 -7.44 7.15
CA TYR A 154 13.58 -6.80 6.50
C TYR A 154 14.02 -5.58 5.68
N LYS A 155 14.83 -4.68 6.25
CA LYS A 155 15.43 -3.53 5.57
C LYS A 155 16.28 -3.97 4.37
N LYS A 156 17.18 -4.93 4.57
CA LYS A 156 18.02 -5.50 3.50
C LYS A 156 17.19 -6.17 2.40
N ALA A 157 16.07 -6.82 2.75
CA ALA A 157 15.20 -7.43 1.75
C ALA A 157 14.62 -6.37 0.80
N LYS A 158 14.14 -5.22 1.34
CA LYS A 158 13.68 -4.09 0.50
C LYS A 158 14.84 -3.46 -0.30
N GLY A 159 16.03 -3.33 0.28
CA GLY A 159 17.22 -2.82 -0.41
C GLY A 159 17.60 -3.60 -1.67
N LYS A 160 17.24 -4.89 -1.76
CA LYS A 160 17.48 -5.69 -2.99
C LYS A 160 16.69 -5.15 -4.20
N LEU A 161 15.55 -4.51 -4.00
CA LEU A 161 14.81 -3.83 -5.07
C LEU A 161 15.61 -2.64 -5.60
N PHE A 162 16.14 -1.81 -4.71
CA PHE A 162 16.96 -0.64 -5.10
C PHE A 162 18.28 -1.06 -5.77
N LYS A 163 18.93 -2.10 -5.24
CA LYS A 163 20.10 -2.70 -5.90
C LYS A 163 19.78 -3.22 -7.32
N HIS A 164 18.54 -3.69 -7.56
CA HIS A 164 18.12 -4.18 -8.87
C HIS A 164 18.03 -3.06 -9.92
N LEU A 165 17.77 -1.80 -9.52
CA LEU A 165 17.62 -0.66 -10.43
C LEU A 165 18.84 -0.49 -11.34
N LYS A 166 20.04 -0.66 -10.81
CA LYS A 166 21.30 -0.58 -11.56
C LYS A 166 21.39 -1.58 -12.72
N HIS A 167 20.67 -2.71 -12.62
CA HIS A 167 20.67 -3.77 -13.63
C HIS A 167 19.50 -3.64 -14.62
N CYS A 168 18.67 -2.60 -14.49
CA CYS A 168 17.58 -2.32 -15.39
C CYS A 168 18.09 -1.58 -16.64
N SER A 169 17.70 -2.03 -17.81
CA SER A 169 18.11 -1.40 -19.07
C SER A 169 17.49 -0.01 -19.23
N THR A 170 18.26 0.90 -19.81
CA THR A 170 17.82 2.25 -20.15
C THR A 170 16.71 2.22 -21.17
N LYS A 171 15.76 3.14 -21.04
CA LYS A 171 14.67 3.39 -21.98
C LYS A 171 14.77 4.78 -22.55
N TYR A 172 14.18 4.96 -23.71
CA TYR A 172 14.10 6.22 -24.43
C TYR A 172 12.65 6.48 -24.83
N ILE A 173 12.31 7.74 -24.98
CA ILE A 173 10.98 8.22 -25.37
C ILE A 173 11.13 9.19 -26.54
N ASN A 174 10.22 9.12 -27.52
CA ASN A 174 10.11 10.08 -28.63
C ASN A 174 9.30 11.33 -28.21
N ASP A 175 9.09 12.25 -29.15
CA ASP A 175 8.31 13.47 -28.94
C ASP A 175 6.86 13.18 -28.56
N ASP A 176 6.28 12.10 -29.11
CA ASP A 176 4.95 11.58 -28.72
C ASP A 176 4.98 10.85 -27.36
N ARG A 177 6.13 10.87 -26.72
CA ARG A 177 6.41 10.18 -25.46
C ARG A 177 6.17 8.67 -25.47
N GLU A 178 6.27 8.03 -26.62
CA GLU A 178 6.29 6.57 -26.72
C GLU A 178 7.61 5.97 -26.23
N VAL A 179 7.56 4.83 -25.57
CA VAL A 179 8.76 4.10 -25.13
C VAL A 179 9.35 3.33 -26.31
N ILE A 180 10.51 3.77 -26.77
CA ILE A 180 11.19 3.20 -27.92
C ILE A 180 12.43 2.42 -27.48
N LYS A 181 12.64 1.24 -28.11
CA LYS A 181 13.93 0.58 -28.10
C LYS A 181 14.80 1.17 -29.22
N PRO A 182 15.95 1.72 -28.93
CA PRO A 182 16.84 2.20 -29.96
C PRO A 182 17.31 1.02 -30.84
N LEU A 183 16.95 1.06 -32.13
CA LEU A 183 17.36 0.06 -33.10
C LEU A 183 18.75 0.35 -33.72
N SER A 184 19.21 1.60 -33.61
CA SER A 184 20.53 2.04 -34.09
C SER A 184 21.05 3.22 -33.26
N ASN A 185 22.37 3.46 -33.30
CA ASN A 185 22.99 4.57 -32.58
C ASN A 185 22.58 5.95 -33.11
N LEU A 186 22.23 6.08 -34.35
CA LEU A 186 21.81 7.34 -35.01
C LEU A 186 20.43 7.83 -34.53
N LYS A 187 19.53 6.91 -34.15
CA LYS A 187 18.19 7.28 -33.62
C LYS A 187 18.17 7.66 -32.13
N LYS A 188 19.31 7.63 -31.45
CA LYS A 188 19.39 8.01 -30.05
C LYS A 188 19.48 9.52 -29.83
N LEU A 189 19.90 10.28 -30.80
CA LEU A 189 20.15 11.73 -30.68
C LEU A 189 18.88 12.55 -30.43
N ASP A 190 17.74 12.09 -30.98
CA ASP A 190 16.45 12.79 -30.92
C ASP A 190 15.50 12.20 -29.84
N LEU A 191 15.98 11.25 -29.04
CA LEU A 191 15.16 10.58 -28.04
C LEU A 191 15.51 11.03 -26.62
N LYS A 192 14.50 11.44 -25.84
CA LYS A 192 14.69 11.74 -24.42
C LYS A 192 14.94 10.47 -23.64
N ARG A 193 15.99 10.46 -22.83
CA ARG A 193 16.34 9.34 -21.95
C ARG A 193 15.44 9.34 -20.71
N VAL A 194 14.94 8.16 -20.34
CA VAL A 194 14.24 7.96 -19.06
C VAL A 194 15.30 7.70 -17.99
N LEU A 195 15.46 8.63 -17.05
CA LEU A 195 16.44 8.51 -15.96
C LEU A 195 16.01 7.47 -14.93
N LYS A 196 16.98 6.71 -14.44
CA LYS A 196 16.78 5.82 -13.29
C LYS A 196 16.75 6.66 -12.02
N THR A 197 15.56 6.78 -11.41
CA THR A 197 15.31 7.70 -10.31
C THR A 197 14.95 6.96 -9.03
N ILE A 198 15.45 7.44 -7.89
CA ILE A 198 15.02 7.04 -6.55
C ILE A 198 14.29 8.22 -5.91
N ILE A 199 13.05 7.99 -5.46
CA ILE A 199 12.22 8.97 -4.75
C ILE A 199 11.96 8.42 -3.35
N ILE A 200 12.16 9.25 -2.31
CA ILE A 200 12.04 8.79 -0.93
C ILE A 200 11.17 9.71 -0.08
N ASN A 201 10.58 9.11 0.95
CA ASN A 201 10.11 9.83 2.13
C ASN A 201 11.33 10.33 2.92
N GLY A 202 11.62 11.63 2.86
CA GLY A 202 12.77 12.24 3.52
C GLY A 202 12.66 12.31 5.05
N ASP A 203 11.44 12.15 5.61
CA ASP A 203 11.20 12.20 7.05
C ASP A 203 11.44 10.84 7.74
N ASP A 204 11.73 9.78 6.98
CA ASP A 204 12.01 8.45 7.52
C ASP A 204 13.50 8.30 7.87
N GLU A 205 13.82 7.86 9.09
CA GLU A 205 15.18 7.67 9.57
C GLU A 205 16.03 6.69 8.73
N HIS A 206 15.38 5.82 7.96
CA HIS A 206 16.05 4.86 7.09
C HIS A 206 16.26 5.35 5.66
N SER A 207 15.82 6.55 5.34
CA SER A 207 15.95 7.15 4.01
C SER A 207 17.39 7.25 3.51
N PRO A 208 18.41 7.57 4.36
CA PRO A 208 19.81 7.55 3.94
C PRO A 208 20.27 6.18 3.42
N TYR A 209 19.77 5.07 3.99
CA TYR A 209 20.09 3.72 3.50
C TYR A 209 19.60 3.50 2.07
N PHE A 210 18.37 3.95 1.74
CA PHE A 210 17.77 3.77 0.41
C PHE A 210 18.34 4.76 -0.62
N LEU A 211 18.72 5.95 -0.20
CA LEU A 211 19.43 6.91 -1.05
C LEU A 211 20.83 6.42 -1.41
N ASN A 212 21.44 5.56 -0.60
CA ASN A 212 22.80 5.06 -0.84
C ASN A 212 22.88 3.96 -1.91
N PHE A 213 21.76 3.67 -2.61
CA PHE A 213 21.78 2.85 -3.82
C PHE A 213 22.01 3.71 -5.07
N TRP A 214 22.60 3.10 -6.09
CA TRP A 214 22.84 3.75 -7.36
C TRP A 214 21.52 4.16 -8.07
N SER A 215 21.52 5.37 -8.59
CA SER A 215 20.51 5.91 -9.51
C SER A 215 21.11 7.08 -10.29
N GLU A 216 20.41 7.60 -11.29
CA GLU A 216 20.85 8.75 -12.09
C GLU A 216 20.31 10.06 -11.53
N ALA A 217 19.15 10.01 -10.87
CA ALA A 217 18.56 11.14 -10.16
C ALA A 217 17.97 10.69 -8.81
N LYS A 218 17.88 11.61 -7.87
CA LYS A 218 17.29 11.39 -6.54
C LYS A 218 16.37 12.53 -6.15
N ILE A 219 15.23 12.17 -5.54
CA ILE A 219 14.27 13.14 -5.01
C ILE A 219 13.91 12.71 -3.59
N ALA A 220 13.97 13.66 -2.66
CA ALA A 220 13.46 13.49 -1.30
C ALA A 220 12.24 14.38 -1.10
N CYS A 221 11.19 13.86 -0.46
CA CYS A 221 10.02 14.64 -0.04
C CYS A 221 10.02 14.73 1.49
N SER A 222 9.90 15.92 2.06
CA SER A 222 9.94 16.13 3.51
C SER A 222 8.99 17.23 3.93
N PHE A 223 8.30 17.00 5.05
CA PHE A 223 7.51 18.00 5.78
C PHE A 223 8.22 18.49 7.05
N ASN A 224 9.38 17.91 7.38
CA ASN A 224 10.19 18.40 8.48
C ASN A 224 10.96 19.66 8.06
N PRO A 225 10.71 20.85 8.68
CA PRO A 225 11.34 22.09 8.32
C PRO A 225 12.87 22.08 8.52
N GLU A 226 13.38 21.30 9.47
CA GLU A 226 14.80 21.23 9.82
C GLU A 226 15.65 20.48 8.78
N ILE A 227 15.05 19.57 8.01
CA ILE A 227 15.77 18.77 7.01
C ILE A 227 16.20 19.67 5.84
N LYS A 228 17.46 19.59 5.45
CA LYS A 228 18.06 20.28 4.32
C LYS A 228 18.60 19.29 3.29
N GLU A 229 18.71 19.72 2.05
CA GLU A 229 19.27 18.89 0.97
C GLU A 229 20.67 18.35 1.29
N GLY A 230 21.52 19.17 1.89
CA GLY A 230 22.86 18.79 2.30
C GLY A 230 22.93 17.63 3.29
N ASP A 231 21.87 17.39 4.09
CA ASP A 231 21.82 16.30 5.07
C ASP A 231 21.74 14.96 4.37
N PHE A 232 21.11 14.89 3.21
CA PHE A 232 21.05 13.70 2.39
C PHE A 232 22.33 13.48 1.59
N ILE A 233 22.88 14.54 0.99
CA ILE A 233 24.02 14.44 0.08
C ILE A 233 25.31 14.06 0.82
N LYS A 234 25.56 14.62 2.01
CA LYS A 234 26.76 14.34 2.81
C LYS A 234 26.93 12.86 3.18
N GLY A 235 25.83 12.10 3.28
CA GLY A 235 25.81 10.68 3.63
C GLY A 235 25.95 9.72 2.45
N LEU A 236 25.99 10.23 1.20
CA LEU A 236 26.05 9.38 0.02
C LEU A 236 27.47 8.87 -0.24
N SER A 237 27.58 7.57 -0.55
CA SER A 237 28.81 7.00 -1.09
C SER A 237 29.09 7.51 -2.50
N SER A 238 30.34 7.39 -2.94
CA SER A 238 30.75 7.82 -4.31
C SER A 238 29.91 7.17 -5.42
N GLU A 239 29.50 5.91 -5.25
CA GLU A 239 28.65 5.19 -6.21
C GLU A 239 27.18 5.72 -6.22
N ALA A 240 26.75 6.30 -5.11
CA ALA A 240 25.39 6.82 -4.92
C ALA A 240 25.27 8.32 -5.23
N MET A 241 26.37 9.03 -5.42
CA MET A 241 26.36 10.45 -5.78
C MET A 241 25.66 10.66 -7.11
N VAL A 242 24.84 11.70 -7.17
CA VAL A 242 24.09 12.12 -8.38
C VAL A 242 24.37 13.61 -8.65
N LYS A 243 24.20 14.02 -9.90
CA LYS A 243 24.24 15.44 -10.27
C LYS A 243 22.92 16.14 -9.88
N ASP A 244 21.82 15.40 -10.09
CA ASP A 244 20.46 15.94 -9.92
C ASP A 244 19.86 15.35 -8.64
N PHE A 245 20.00 16.07 -7.52
CA PHE A 245 19.28 15.82 -6.27
C PHE A 245 18.24 16.95 -6.09
N ILE A 246 17.01 16.57 -5.74
CA ILE A 246 15.92 17.51 -5.50
C ILE A 246 15.33 17.23 -4.13
N LEU A 247 15.22 18.26 -3.29
CA LEU A 247 14.45 18.22 -2.06
C LEU A 247 13.12 18.95 -2.27
N ILE A 248 12.02 18.21 -2.23
CA ILE A 248 10.66 18.77 -2.24
C ILE A 248 10.25 19.00 -0.80
N LYS A 249 10.04 20.27 -0.44
CA LYS A 249 9.54 20.66 0.88
C LYS A 249 8.03 20.83 0.85
N GLY A 250 7.37 20.13 1.75
CA GLY A 250 5.98 20.39 2.09
C GLY A 250 5.86 21.14 3.42
N SER A 251 4.77 21.86 3.60
CA SER A 251 4.43 22.60 4.82
C SER A 251 2.93 22.61 5.08
N ASP A 252 2.52 23.22 6.19
CA ASP A 252 1.13 23.60 6.51
C ASP A 252 0.11 22.48 6.37
N ILE A 253 0.45 21.27 6.88
CA ILE A 253 -0.50 20.17 6.89
C ILE A 253 -1.67 20.53 7.81
N SER A 254 -2.86 20.61 7.23
CA SER A 254 -4.12 20.80 7.94
C SER A 254 -5.10 19.68 7.62
N GLN A 255 -5.74 19.13 8.65
CA GLN A 255 -6.71 18.05 8.51
C GLN A 255 -8.12 18.58 8.74
N HIS A 256 -9.04 18.18 7.85
CA HIS A 256 -10.44 18.62 7.84
C HIS A 256 -11.37 17.40 7.75
N GLN A 257 -12.66 17.63 7.97
CA GLN A 257 -13.69 16.57 7.82
C GLN A 257 -13.73 15.98 6.40
N ASP A 258 -13.37 16.77 5.41
CA ASP A 258 -13.46 16.40 3.99
C ASP A 258 -12.11 16.00 3.39
N GLY A 259 -11.03 16.03 4.19
CA GLY A 259 -9.71 15.66 3.69
C GLY A 259 -8.53 16.27 4.42
N THR A 260 -7.43 16.41 3.69
CA THR A 260 -6.16 16.94 4.19
C THR A 260 -5.61 17.95 3.20
N SER A 261 -5.29 19.17 3.65
CA SER A 261 -4.61 20.18 2.84
C SER A 261 -3.14 20.34 3.27
N PHE A 262 -2.29 20.71 2.34
CA PHE A 262 -0.87 21.00 2.58
C PHE A 262 -0.29 21.83 1.43
N GLN A 263 0.89 22.41 1.62
CA GLN A 263 1.60 23.19 0.60
C GLN A 263 2.86 22.47 0.11
N ILE A 264 3.17 22.65 -1.17
CA ILE A 264 4.48 22.35 -1.78
C ILE A 264 4.95 23.62 -2.48
N GLY A 265 5.95 24.32 -1.91
CA GLY A 265 6.27 25.67 -2.32
C GLY A 265 5.04 26.58 -2.19
N ASP A 266 4.67 27.28 -3.25
CA ASP A 266 3.47 28.14 -3.28
C ASP A 266 2.19 27.39 -3.68
N LEU A 267 2.27 26.09 -3.96
CA LEU A 267 1.15 25.30 -4.43
C LEU A 267 0.37 24.68 -3.27
N LEU A 268 -0.83 25.20 -2.99
CA LEU A 268 -1.77 24.57 -2.06
C LEU A 268 -2.44 23.37 -2.72
N ILE A 269 -2.41 22.21 -2.06
CA ILE A 269 -3.05 20.95 -2.48
C ILE A 269 -4.11 20.56 -1.46
N ASN A 270 -5.35 20.31 -1.91
CA ASN A 270 -6.49 19.93 -1.09
C ASN A 270 -6.92 18.50 -1.42
N LEU A 271 -6.38 17.53 -0.69
CA LEU A 271 -6.77 16.12 -0.85
C LEU A 271 -8.14 15.87 -0.21
N LYS A 272 -8.96 15.08 -0.88
CA LYS A 272 -10.21 14.53 -0.30
C LYS A 272 -9.95 13.26 0.52
N LEU A 273 -8.70 12.97 0.84
CA LEU A 273 -8.27 11.82 1.64
C LEU A 273 -7.99 12.28 3.07
N LEU A 274 -8.53 11.56 4.04
CA LEU A 274 -8.33 11.78 5.45
C LEU A 274 -6.93 11.33 5.90
N GLY A 275 -6.36 12.06 6.87
CA GLY A 275 -5.12 11.69 7.54
C GLY A 275 -3.87 12.40 7.00
N ALA A 276 -3.14 13.08 7.90
CA ALA A 276 -1.92 13.84 7.59
C ALA A 276 -0.85 13.04 6.83
N PHE A 277 -0.80 11.71 7.05
CA PHE A 277 0.14 10.84 6.33
C PHE A 277 -0.12 10.79 4.82
N ASN A 278 -1.32 11.19 4.36
CA ASN A 278 -1.62 11.29 2.93
C ASN A 278 -0.99 12.50 2.27
N ALA A 279 -0.62 13.55 3.02
CA ALA A 279 0.19 14.64 2.49
C ALA A 279 1.55 14.13 1.99
N LEU A 280 2.20 13.27 2.78
CA LEU A 280 3.46 12.64 2.37
C LEU A 280 3.28 11.67 1.20
N ASN A 281 2.24 10.81 1.21
CA ASN A 281 1.95 9.93 0.08
C ASN A 281 1.71 10.71 -1.22
N ALA A 282 1.02 11.85 -1.12
CA ALA A 282 0.76 12.75 -2.24
C ALA A 282 2.01 13.49 -2.71
N SER A 283 2.90 13.91 -1.79
CA SER A 283 4.17 14.54 -2.18
C SER A 283 5.08 13.58 -2.96
N LEU A 284 5.07 12.29 -2.63
CA LEU A 284 5.78 11.25 -3.41
C LEU A 284 5.18 11.09 -4.82
N ALA A 285 3.85 11.19 -4.95
CA ALA A 285 3.20 11.18 -6.25
C ALA A 285 3.46 12.48 -7.03
N TYR A 286 3.48 13.61 -6.35
CA TYR A 286 3.88 14.89 -6.92
C TYR A 286 5.32 14.84 -7.47
N ALA A 287 6.25 14.23 -6.73
CA ALA A 287 7.63 14.02 -7.15
C ALA A 287 7.74 13.19 -8.44
N ILE A 288 6.85 12.22 -8.66
CA ILE A 288 6.76 11.48 -9.93
C ILE A 288 6.35 12.41 -11.06
N GLY A 289 5.35 13.26 -10.86
CA GLY A 289 4.91 14.22 -11.86
C GLY A 289 6.02 15.19 -12.26
N LEU A 290 6.73 15.76 -11.29
CA LEU A 290 7.89 16.60 -11.51
C LEU A 290 9.01 15.86 -12.27
N ASN A 291 9.34 14.65 -11.87
CA ASN A 291 10.37 13.83 -12.55
C ASN A 291 10.02 13.51 -14.00
N GLN A 292 8.74 13.60 -14.37
CA GLN A 292 8.25 13.37 -15.73
C GLN A 292 7.95 14.68 -16.47
N ASP A 293 8.37 15.84 -15.93
CA ASP A 293 8.16 17.19 -16.46
C ASP A 293 6.69 17.54 -16.70
N PHE A 294 5.82 17.15 -15.79
CA PHE A 294 4.40 17.51 -15.86
C PHE A 294 4.17 18.89 -15.27
N ASP A 295 3.17 19.57 -15.79
CA ASP A 295 2.69 20.82 -15.24
C ASP A 295 2.15 20.64 -13.81
N ASN A 296 2.51 21.55 -12.90
CA ASN A 296 2.14 21.49 -11.49
C ASN A 296 0.62 21.48 -11.26
N LEU A 297 -0.14 22.20 -12.10
CA LEU A 297 -1.61 22.25 -11.99
C LEU A 297 -2.22 20.92 -12.39
N LYS A 298 -1.66 20.23 -13.39
CA LYS A 298 -2.08 18.88 -13.76
C LYS A 298 -1.76 17.86 -12.68
N ILE A 299 -0.61 17.97 -12.03
CA ILE A 299 -0.26 17.13 -10.88
C ILE A 299 -1.26 17.37 -9.74
N LYS A 300 -1.53 18.62 -9.40
CA LYS A 300 -2.52 19.00 -8.37
C LYS A 300 -3.90 18.45 -8.71
N GLU A 301 -4.39 18.66 -9.93
CA GLU A 301 -5.68 18.13 -10.42
C GLU A 301 -5.78 16.62 -10.19
N GLY A 302 -4.74 15.87 -10.54
CA GLY A 302 -4.72 14.42 -10.36
C GLY A 302 -4.78 13.99 -8.90
N LEU A 303 -4.14 14.70 -8.01
CA LEU A 303 -4.14 14.43 -6.57
C LEU A 303 -5.50 14.77 -5.93
N GLU A 304 -6.06 15.95 -6.22
CA GLU A 304 -7.32 16.44 -5.64
C GLU A 304 -8.57 15.70 -6.16
N ASN A 305 -8.46 15.05 -7.32
CA ASN A 305 -9.54 14.23 -7.87
C ASN A 305 -9.67 12.84 -7.23
N VAL A 306 -8.74 12.45 -6.34
CA VAL A 306 -8.86 11.21 -5.59
C VAL A 306 -9.84 11.39 -4.45
N THR A 307 -11.02 10.79 -4.56
CA THR A 307 -12.11 10.92 -3.56
C THR A 307 -12.07 9.86 -2.48
N SER A 308 -11.56 8.67 -2.79
CA SER A 308 -11.44 7.56 -1.83
C SER A 308 -10.36 6.59 -2.27
N LEU A 309 -9.92 5.78 -1.33
CA LEU A 309 -9.04 4.63 -1.55
C LEU A 309 -9.75 3.40 -1.02
N ALA A 310 -9.96 2.40 -1.87
CA ALA A 310 -10.71 1.21 -1.50
C ALA A 310 -10.20 0.58 -0.18
N GLY A 311 -11.06 0.55 0.84
CA GLY A 311 -10.77 0.03 2.17
C GLY A 311 -9.65 0.74 2.94
N LYS A 312 -9.43 2.03 2.68
CA LYS A 312 -8.44 2.87 3.38
C LYS A 312 -9.08 4.18 3.81
N LEU A 313 -9.52 4.25 5.08
CA LEU A 313 -10.32 5.35 5.60
C LEU A 313 -11.48 5.68 4.64
N GLU A 314 -12.12 4.65 4.11
CA GLU A 314 -13.19 4.79 3.14
C GLU A 314 -14.50 5.08 3.84
N LEU A 315 -15.08 6.25 3.53
CA LEU A 315 -16.39 6.64 4.02
C LEU A 315 -17.48 5.87 3.25
N VAL A 316 -18.31 5.13 3.98
CA VAL A 316 -19.51 4.49 3.44
C VAL A 316 -20.72 5.39 3.68
N ARG A 317 -21.34 5.86 2.61
CA ARG A 317 -22.51 6.74 2.64
C ARG A 317 -23.72 6.01 2.03
N ALA A 318 -24.79 5.86 2.81
CA ALA A 318 -26.03 5.20 2.40
C ALA A 318 -27.28 5.91 2.93
N GLY A 319 -27.15 7.19 3.34
CA GLY A 319 -28.26 8.01 3.86
C GLY A 319 -28.35 8.08 5.38
N GLN A 320 -27.43 7.43 6.11
CA GLN A 320 -27.36 7.47 7.57
C GLN A 320 -26.86 8.83 8.09
N GLU A 321 -27.21 9.15 9.34
CA GLU A 321 -26.80 10.37 10.05
C GLU A 321 -25.56 10.19 10.97
N PHE A 322 -24.86 9.06 10.83
CA PHE A 322 -23.60 8.77 11.51
C PHE A 322 -22.48 8.55 10.48
N ILE A 323 -21.23 8.69 10.91
CA ILE A 323 -20.05 8.43 10.07
C ILE A 323 -19.76 6.92 10.09
N ALA A 324 -19.75 6.28 8.91
CA ALA A 324 -19.31 4.90 8.74
C ALA A 324 -17.96 4.86 7.99
N LEU A 325 -16.92 4.32 8.61
CA LEU A 325 -15.56 4.24 8.08
C LEU A 325 -15.08 2.80 7.98
N VAL A 326 -14.63 2.39 6.78
CA VAL A 326 -13.99 1.09 6.56
C VAL A 326 -12.49 1.28 6.33
N ASP A 327 -11.68 0.57 7.11
CA ASP A 327 -10.22 0.61 7.00
C ASP A 327 -9.55 -0.76 7.10
N TYR A 328 -8.38 -0.90 6.47
CA TYR A 328 -7.58 -2.13 6.46
C TYR A 328 -6.60 -2.22 7.64
N SER A 329 -6.66 -1.32 8.62
CA SER A 329 -5.74 -1.33 9.75
C SER A 329 -5.90 -2.59 10.61
N PHE A 330 -4.81 -3.31 10.79
CA PHE A 330 -4.73 -4.56 11.56
C PHE A 330 -3.42 -4.66 12.36
N GLU A 331 -2.58 -3.62 12.32
CA GLU A 331 -1.33 -3.50 13.07
C GLU A 331 -1.40 -2.35 14.07
N PRO A 332 -0.78 -2.44 15.25
CA PRO A 332 -0.89 -1.42 16.30
C PRO A 332 -0.54 -0.01 15.81
N ARG A 333 0.56 0.17 15.08
CA ARG A 333 0.94 1.50 14.54
C ARG A 333 -0.03 2.04 13.50
N ALA A 334 -0.62 1.17 12.68
CA ALA A 334 -1.64 1.58 11.73
C ALA A 334 -2.93 2.00 12.47
N MET A 335 -3.31 1.24 13.50
CA MET A 335 -4.45 1.53 14.35
C MET A 335 -4.28 2.85 15.11
N GLU A 336 -3.07 3.13 15.62
CA GLU A 336 -2.76 4.40 16.28
C GLU A 336 -2.98 5.60 15.34
N LYS A 337 -2.44 5.55 14.12
CA LYS A 337 -2.63 6.59 13.10
C LYS A 337 -4.09 6.73 12.69
N LEU A 338 -4.82 5.62 12.61
CA LEU A 338 -6.25 5.61 12.34
C LEU A 338 -7.01 6.39 13.43
N TYR A 339 -6.77 6.09 14.70
CA TYR A 339 -7.41 6.82 15.80
C TYR A 339 -7.00 8.30 15.87
N GLN A 340 -5.75 8.63 15.58
CA GLN A 340 -5.32 10.04 15.44
C GLN A 340 -6.11 10.77 14.36
N THR A 341 -6.39 10.11 13.24
CA THR A 341 -7.18 10.69 12.16
C THR A 341 -8.66 10.80 12.54
N VAL A 342 -9.21 9.73 13.10
CA VAL A 342 -10.62 9.65 13.51
C VAL A 342 -10.95 10.67 14.60
N SER A 343 -10.05 10.94 15.56
CA SER A 343 -10.26 11.94 16.62
C SER A 343 -10.41 13.37 16.11
N LEU A 344 -10.03 13.66 14.87
CA LEU A 344 -10.20 14.97 14.25
C LEU A 344 -11.55 15.13 13.53
N LEU A 345 -12.26 14.03 13.32
CA LEU A 345 -13.61 14.08 12.76
C LEU A 345 -14.60 14.42 13.89
N PRO A 346 -15.57 15.31 13.66
CA PRO A 346 -16.61 15.58 14.67
C PRO A 346 -17.46 14.33 14.85
N HIS A 347 -17.52 13.81 16.08
CA HIS A 347 -18.34 12.67 16.45
C HIS A 347 -18.72 12.73 17.92
N ASN A 348 -19.83 12.09 18.28
CA ASN A 348 -20.28 11.95 19.66
C ASN A 348 -19.60 10.74 20.33
N LYS A 349 -19.76 9.55 19.74
CA LYS A 349 -19.20 8.28 20.23
C LYS A 349 -18.48 7.55 19.11
N ILE A 350 -17.49 6.74 19.48
CA ILE A 350 -16.84 5.80 18.58
C ILE A 350 -17.33 4.39 18.89
N ILE A 351 -17.92 3.74 17.88
CA ILE A 351 -18.24 2.31 17.92
C ILE A 351 -17.24 1.63 17.00
N HIS A 352 -16.42 0.73 17.53
CA HIS A 352 -15.35 0.08 16.76
C HIS A 352 -15.57 -1.42 16.64
N LEU A 353 -15.77 -1.88 15.41
CA LEU A 353 -15.75 -3.30 15.07
C LEU A 353 -14.38 -3.69 14.53
N LEU A 354 -13.71 -4.61 15.24
CA LEU A 354 -12.40 -5.14 14.87
C LEU A 354 -12.36 -6.66 14.97
N GLY A 355 -11.32 -7.23 14.38
CA GLY A 355 -10.97 -8.63 14.49
C GLY A 355 -9.48 -8.83 14.49
N SER A 356 -9.05 -10.07 14.28
CA SER A 356 -7.65 -10.40 13.98
C SER A 356 -7.57 -11.66 13.13
N ALA A 357 -6.55 -11.71 12.25
CA ALA A 357 -6.33 -12.86 11.40
C ALA A 357 -5.58 -13.98 12.16
N GLY A 358 -5.93 -15.23 11.81
CA GLY A 358 -5.18 -16.45 12.15
C GLY A 358 -4.10 -16.77 11.12
N GLY A 359 -3.93 -18.07 10.82
CA GLY A 359 -3.06 -18.54 9.75
C GLY A 359 -1.59 -18.23 9.93
N GLY A 360 -1.08 -18.30 11.17
CA GLY A 360 0.33 -18.06 11.50
C GLY A 360 0.71 -16.57 11.54
N ARG A 361 -0.27 -15.68 11.67
CA ARG A 361 -0.04 -14.26 11.95
C ARG A 361 0.39 -14.07 13.41
N ASP A 362 1.01 -12.93 13.69
CA ASP A 362 1.45 -12.57 15.06
C ASP A 362 0.26 -12.52 16.02
N LYS A 363 0.25 -13.46 16.98
CA LYS A 363 -0.79 -13.56 18.01
C LYS A 363 -0.62 -12.53 19.11
N SER A 364 0.62 -12.05 19.34
CA SER A 364 0.92 -11.10 20.41
C SER A 364 0.23 -9.75 20.22
N ARG A 365 -0.10 -9.39 18.98
CA ARG A 365 -0.82 -8.16 18.65
C ARG A 365 -2.31 -8.18 19.04
N ARG A 366 -2.93 -9.38 19.19
CA ARG A 366 -4.36 -9.53 19.45
C ARG A 366 -4.82 -8.76 20.71
N PRO A 367 -4.23 -8.99 21.90
CA PRO A 367 -4.60 -8.23 23.07
C PRO A 367 -4.18 -6.75 22.97
N ILE A 368 -3.11 -6.41 22.26
CA ILE A 368 -2.68 -5.02 22.06
C ILE A 368 -3.73 -4.23 21.27
N LEU A 369 -4.23 -4.79 20.16
CA LEU A 369 -5.29 -4.17 19.35
C LEU A 369 -6.58 -4.03 20.15
N GLY A 370 -6.93 -5.05 20.97
CA GLY A 370 -8.08 -5.00 21.86
C GLY A 370 -7.97 -3.89 22.92
N GLU A 371 -6.81 -3.77 23.56
CA GLU A 371 -6.55 -2.74 24.57
C GLU A 371 -6.63 -1.33 23.95
N MET A 372 -6.03 -1.12 22.77
CA MET A 372 -6.13 0.14 22.04
C MET A 372 -7.58 0.48 21.71
N ALA A 373 -8.37 -0.48 21.23
CA ALA A 373 -9.77 -0.29 20.93
C ALA A 373 -10.58 0.05 22.19
N GLY A 374 -10.37 -0.66 23.29
CA GLY A 374 -11.03 -0.41 24.56
C GLY A 374 -10.73 0.97 25.15
N GLN A 375 -9.50 1.49 24.95
CA GLN A 375 -9.09 2.82 25.41
C GLN A 375 -9.65 3.97 24.56
N LYS A 376 -9.88 3.74 23.25
CA LYS A 376 -10.18 4.80 22.29
C LYS A 376 -11.62 4.80 21.80
N ALA A 377 -12.34 3.69 21.87
CA ALA A 377 -13.73 3.59 21.46
C ALA A 377 -14.66 3.50 22.68
N ASP A 378 -15.87 4.03 22.54
CA ASP A 378 -16.91 3.94 23.57
C ASP A 378 -17.49 2.53 23.61
N ILE A 379 -17.72 1.93 22.46
CA ILE A 379 -18.22 0.56 22.31
C ILE A 379 -17.28 -0.21 21.39
N VAL A 380 -16.94 -1.43 21.79
CA VAL A 380 -16.08 -2.34 21.01
C VAL A 380 -16.83 -3.62 20.66
N ILE A 381 -16.79 -3.99 19.40
CA ILE A 381 -17.33 -5.26 18.90
C ILE A 381 -16.18 -6.08 18.33
N VAL A 382 -15.92 -7.24 18.92
CA VAL A 382 -14.87 -8.15 18.45
C VAL A 382 -15.51 -9.26 17.63
N SER A 383 -15.07 -9.40 16.39
CA SER A 383 -15.65 -10.36 15.45
C SER A 383 -14.60 -11.12 14.64
N ASN A 384 -15.06 -12.13 13.91
CA ASN A 384 -14.24 -12.89 12.99
C ASN A 384 -13.68 -12.00 11.87
N GLU A 385 -12.45 -12.32 11.42
CA GLU A 385 -11.80 -11.66 10.28
C GLU A 385 -11.36 -12.72 9.24
N ASP A 386 -10.21 -13.34 9.45
CA ASP A 386 -9.66 -14.42 8.64
C ASP A 386 -9.07 -15.51 9.56
N PRO A 387 -9.87 -16.43 10.08
CA PRO A 387 -9.37 -17.40 11.06
C PRO A 387 -8.43 -18.44 10.43
N TYR A 388 -8.52 -18.72 9.13
CA TYR A 388 -7.83 -19.82 8.47
C TYR A 388 -8.13 -21.16 9.21
N ASP A 389 -7.11 -21.89 9.62
CA ASP A 389 -7.24 -23.16 10.34
C ASP A 389 -7.25 -23.00 11.88
N GLU A 390 -7.25 -21.74 12.40
CA GLU A 390 -7.40 -21.47 13.83
C GLU A 390 -8.88 -21.38 14.22
N ASP A 391 -9.19 -21.71 15.48
CA ASP A 391 -10.52 -21.50 16.03
C ASP A 391 -10.85 -20.00 16.08
N PRO A 392 -11.89 -19.53 15.36
CA PRO A 392 -12.23 -18.12 15.33
C PRO A 392 -12.68 -17.58 16.70
N GLN A 393 -13.30 -18.41 17.54
CA GLN A 393 -13.72 -17.99 18.89
C GLN A 393 -12.50 -17.69 19.77
N LEU A 394 -11.45 -18.51 19.71
CA LEU A 394 -10.21 -18.26 20.44
C LEU A 394 -9.54 -16.94 20.00
N ILE A 395 -9.62 -16.62 18.71
CA ILE A 395 -9.07 -15.34 18.19
C ILE A 395 -9.85 -14.17 18.80
N ILE A 396 -11.19 -14.25 18.78
CA ILE A 396 -12.08 -13.23 19.36
C ILE A 396 -11.77 -13.05 20.86
N ASP A 397 -11.66 -14.14 21.61
CA ASP A 397 -11.38 -14.10 23.04
C ASP A 397 -10.01 -13.47 23.35
N GLN A 398 -8.98 -13.76 22.55
CA GLN A 398 -7.66 -13.15 22.71
C GLN A 398 -7.64 -11.64 22.43
N VAL A 399 -8.46 -11.15 21.51
CA VAL A 399 -8.64 -9.71 21.30
C VAL A 399 -9.43 -9.10 22.44
N ALA A 400 -10.52 -9.76 22.88
CA ALA A 400 -11.41 -9.29 23.94
C ALA A 400 -10.69 -9.13 25.30
N ILE A 401 -9.70 -9.99 25.61
CA ILE A 401 -8.85 -9.83 26.82
C ILE A 401 -8.25 -8.42 26.89
N GLY A 402 -7.77 -7.88 25.77
CA GLY A 402 -7.25 -6.52 25.74
C GLY A 402 -8.31 -5.45 25.96
N VAL A 403 -9.51 -5.66 25.41
CA VAL A 403 -10.65 -4.75 25.57
C VAL A 403 -11.12 -4.73 27.04
N GLU A 404 -11.21 -5.90 27.68
CA GLU A 404 -11.55 -6.05 29.10
C GLU A 404 -10.49 -5.40 30.01
N LYS A 405 -9.20 -5.56 29.68
CA LYS A 405 -8.08 -4.90 30.37
C LYS A 405 -8.20 -3.37 30.35
N ALA A 406 -8.77 -2.81 29.27
CA ALA A 406 -9.06 -1.38 29.16
C ALA A 406 -10.32 -0.94 29.95
N GLY A 407 -10.98 -1.85 30.68
CA GLY A 407 -12.11 -1.57 31.54
C GLY A 407 -13.49 -1.72 30.88
N LYS A 408 -13.58 -2.25 29.67
CA LYS A 408 -14.86 -2.51 28.99
C LYS A 408 -15.55 -3.75 29.56
N ILE A 409 -16.87 -3.73 29.63
CA ILE A 409 -17.71 -4.75 30.25
C ILE A 409 -18.47 -5.52 29.17
N LEU A 410 -18.37 -6.86 29.21
CA LEU A 410 -19.07 -7.74 28.27
C LEU A 410 -20.58 -7.50 28.32
N ASN A 411 -21.22 -7.47 27.16
CA ASN A 411 -22.63 -7.21 26.90
C ASN A 411 -23.13 -5.80 27.32
N LYS A 412 -22.20 -4.88 27.65
CA LYS A 412 -22.49 -3.47 27.89
C LYS A 412 -21.81 -2.59 26.84
N ASP A 413 -20.49 -2.57 26.85
CA ASP A 413 -19.62 -1.79 25.97
C ASP A 413 -18.56 -2.63 25.24
N LEU A 414 -18.55 -3.95 25.50
CA LEU A 414 -17.84 -4.98 24.74
C LEU A 414 -18.85 -6.05 24.26
N PHE A 415 -18.83 -6.36 22.96
CA PHE A 415 -19.60 -7.45 22.37
C PHE A 415 -18.66 -8.41 21.62
N LYS A 416 -18.88 -9.72 21.80
CA LYS A 416 -18.18 -10.79 21.07
C LYS A 416 -19.18 -11.47 20.14
N ILE A 417 -19.05 -11.27 18.83
CA ILE A 417 -19.99 -11.77 17.83
C ILE A 417 -19.21 -12.50 16.73
N LEU A 418 -19.43 -13.79 16.60
CA LEU A 418 -18.69 -14.64 15.68
C LEU A 418 -18.99 -14.31 14.21
N ASP A 419 -20.27 -14.19 13.85
CA ASP A 419 -20.67 -13.81 12.50
C ASP A 419 -20.39 -12.33 12.26
N ARG A 420 -19.55 -12.05 11.25
CA ARG A 420 -19.12 -10.67 10.99
C ARG A 420 -20.25 -9.79 10.46
N ARG A 421 -21.21 -10.34 9.72
CA ARG A 421 -22.36 -9.57 9.24
C ARG A 421 -23.28 -9.18 10.40
N GLU A 422 -23.55 -10.11 11.30
CA GLU A 422 -24.30 -9.82 12.53
C GLU A 422 -23.58 -8.83 13.43
N ALA A 423 -22.24 -8.87 13.45
CA ALA A 423 -21.43 -7.89 14.17
C ALA A 423 -21.54 -6.48 13.56
N ILE A 424 -21.54 -6.36 12.22
CA ILE A 424 -21.76 -5.10 11.50
C ILE A 424 -23.17 -4.58 11.77
N LYS A 425 -24.18 -5.43 11.67
CA LYS A 425 -25.57 -5.09 12.00
C LYS A 425 -25.71 -4.58 13.44
N LYS A 426 -25.04 -5.23 14.39
CA LYS A 426 -25.02 -4.78 15.79
C LYS A 426 -24.34 -3.42 15.93
N ALA A 427 -23.21 -3.18 15.26
CA ALA A 427 -22.51 -1.89 15.29
C ALA A 427 -23.41 -0.76 14.79
N ILE A 428 -24.09 -0.98 13.66
CA ILE A 428 -25.02 -0.01 13.06
C ILE A 428 -26.22 0.23 13.99
N SER A 429 -26.79 -0.82 14.60
CA SER A 429 -27.94 -0.68 15.52
C SER A 429 -27.64 0.09 16.81
N LEU A 430 -26.37 0.23 17.18
CA LEU A 430 -25.92 0.99 18.36
C LEU A 430 -25.56 2.44 18.03
N ALA A 431 -25.47 2.77 16.74
CA ALA A 431 -25.11 4.11 16.27
C ALA A 431 -26.31 5.06 16.32
N ASN A 432 -26.06 6.27 16.78
CA ASN A 432 -26.99 7.38 16.76
C ASN A 432 -26.47 8.50 15.84
N THR A 433 -27.31 9.50 15.57
CA THR A 433 -26.93 10.71 14.85
C THR A 433 -25.65 11.33 15.43
N GLY A 434 -24.68 11.56 14.57
CA GLY A 434 -23.38 12.15 14.94
C GLY A 434 -22.37 11.18 15.54
N ASP A 435 -22.66 9.89 15.67
CA ASP A 435 -21.68 8.88 16.10
C ASP A 435 -20.73 8.52 14.93
N LEU A 436 -19.63 7.86 15.26
CA LEU A 436 -18.69 7.30 14.30
C LEU A 436 -18.58 5.79 14.48
N VAL A 437 -18.88 5.04 13.43
CA VAL A 437 -18.74 3.59 13.39
C VAL A 437 -17.53 3.23 12.54
N LEU A 438 -16.57 2.56 13.15
CA LEU A 438 -15.31 2.17 12.56
C LEU A 438 -15.26 0.66 12.34
N PHE A 439 -15.01 0.23 11.11
CA PHE A 439 -14.87 -1.17 10.71
C PHE A 439 -13.45 -1.42 10.25
N THR A 440 -12.69 -2.26 10.99
CA THR A 440 -11.27 -2.52 10.67
C THR A 440 -10.93 -3.98 10.40
N GLY A 441 -9.77 -4.18 9.77
CA GLY A 441 -9.20 -5.48 9.46
C GLY A 441 -9.42 -5.93 8.02
N LYS A 442 -10.64 -5.83 7.51
CA LYS A 442 -10.99 -6.32 6.16
C LYS A 442 -10.73 -5.30 5.04
N GLY A 443 -11.01 -4.02 5.29
CA GLY A 443 -10.87 -3.00 4.24
C GLY A 443 -11.57 -3.40 2.93
N ALA A 444 -10.82 -3.47 1.83
CA ALA A 444 -11.32 -3.87 0.51
C ALA A 444 -11.08 -5.35 0.15
N GLU A 445 -10.80 -6.20 1.11
CA GLU A 445 -10.57 -7.63 0.87
C GLU A 445 -11.85 -8.34 0.41
N GLN A 446 -11.72 -9.16 -0.65
CA GLN A 446 -12.85 -9.77 -1.34
C GLN A 446 -13.27 -11.14 -0.79
N HIS A 447 -12.67 -11.59 0.31
CA HIS A 447 -12.98 -12.89 0.92
C HIS A 447 -12.65 -12.89 2.41
N ILE A 448 -13.38 -13.72 3.17
CA ILE A 448 -12.97 -14.23 4.48
C ILE A 448 -12.34 -15.62 4.26
N CYS A 449 -11.10 -15.81 4.74
CA CYS A 449 -10.39 -17.07 4.65
C CYS A 449 -10.70 -17.95 5.86
N ILE A 450 -11.24 -19.15 5.61
CA ILE A 450 -11.60 -20.15 6.61
C ILE A 450 -10.78 -21.44 6.44
N SER A 451 -10.99 -22.41 7.31
CA SER A 451 -10.27 -23.68 7.36
C SER A 451 -10.19 -24.40 6.00
N SER A 452 -9.15 -25.21 5.84
CA SER A 452 -8.89 -26.01 4.62
C SER A 452 -8.73 -25.17 3.35
N GLY A 453 -8.28 -23.90 3.49
CA GLY A 453 -8.05 -22.99 2.38
C GLY A 453 -9.32 -22.51 1.67
N LYS A 454 -10.50 -22.75 2.25
CA LYS A 454 -11.77 -22.25 1.72
C LYS A 454 -11.87 -20.72 1.89
N LYS A 455 -12.65 -20.09 1.01
CA LYS A 455 -12.88 -18.64 1.00
C LYS A 455 -14.37 -18.37 0.89
N ILE A 456 -14.88 -17.52 1.76
CA ILE A 456 -16.25 -16.99 1.70
C ILE A 456 -16.17 -15.64 0.96
N PRO A 457 -16.93 -15.40 -0.12
CA PRO A 457 -17.02 -14.11 -0.76
C PRO A 457 -17.40 -13.02 0.26
N TRP A 458 -16.68 -11.88 0.24
CA TRP A 458 -16.87 -10.82 1.20
C TRP A 458 -16.38 -9.49 0.63
N ASP A 459 -17.11 -8.43 0.85
CA ASP A 459 -16.66 -7.06 0.70
C ASP A 459 -17.24 -6.24 1.86
N GLU A 460 -16.38 -5.86 2.80
CA GLU A 460 -16.78 -5.13 4.00
C GLU A 460 -17.60 -3.87 3.69
N ARG A 461 -17.22 -3.16 2.65
CA ARG A 461 -17.82 -1.88 2.24
C ARG A 461 -19.25 -2.07 1.75
N GLU A 462 -19.48 -3.10 0.93
CA GLU A 462 -20.81 -3.43 0.43
C GLU A 462 -21.68 -3.98 1.55
N VAL A 463 -21.16 -4.86 2.42
CA VAL A 463 -21.92 -5.38 3.57
C VAL A 463 -22.32 -4.25 4.53
N VAL A 464 -21.40 -3.33 4.86
CA VAL A 464 -21.71 -2.18 5.69
C VAL A 464 -22.79 -1.31 5.05
N LYS A 465 -22.69 -1.06 3.74
CA LYS A 465 -23.70 -0.29 3.00
C LYS A 465 -25.06 -0.97 2.99
N GLU A 466 -25.10 -2.27 2.75
CA GLU A 466 -26.36 -3.07 2.78
C GLU A 466 -27.03 -3.00 4.17
N GLU A 467 -26.26 -3.22 5.25
CA GLU A 467 -26.81 -3.19 6.62
C GLU A 467 -27.27 -1.80 7.04
N ILE A 468 -26.61 -0.71 6.57
CA ILE A 468 -27.09 0.65 6.77
C ILE A 468 -28.45 0.85 6.06
N LEU A 469 -28.57 0.46 4.78
CA LEU A 469 -29.83 0.58 4.05
C LEU A 469 -30.97 -0.21 4.71
N LEU A 470 -30.68 -1.41 5.22
CA LEU A 470 -31.65 -2.22 5.97
C LEU A 470 -32.05 -1.60 7.30
N SER A 471 -31.17 -0.82 7.94
CA SER A 471 -31.49 -0.15 9.22
C SER A 471 -32.36 1.11 9.03
N LEU A 472 -32.40 1.67 7.83
CA LEU A 472 -33.19 2.86 7.47
C LEU A 472 -34.57 2.51 6.91
N SER A 473 -34.80 1.24 6.53
CA SER A 473 -36.06 0.71 6.02
C SER A 473 -36.99 0.25 7.17
#